data_69990975c0f3a8604139c6b1e702491c
#
_entry.id   69990975c0f3a8604139c6b1e702491c
#
_cell.length_a   1.000
_cell.length_b   1.000
_cell.length_c   1.000
_cell.angle_alpha   90.00
_cell.angle_beta   90.00
_cell.angle_gamma   90.00
#
_symmetry.space_group_name_H-M   'P 1'
#
loop_
_entity.id
_entity.type
_entity.pdbx_description
1 polymer ?
#
loop_
_entity_poly.entity_id
_entity_poly.type
_entity_poly.pdbx_seq_one_letter_code
_entity_poly.pdbx_strand_id
1 'polypeptide(L)'
;MILESNVYVRRIEAVRSLMSSKGIDAVIISGSDPHASEYPASRWKQVEWVCGFTGEAGDVVITQDHAGLWTDTRYFIQAEQQLAGTGVALHKTRIPGEVRIPQWLADYAFADRWGSVALAVDGLSQPVSFINELENAFGCRQVRILDLPDMLDDLWMDRPAVPATPVITLGEDLTGESRLSKLGRLRSFIDGKNCDAILVTALDE
;
A
#
# COMPACT_ATOMS: atom_id res chain seq x y z
N MET A 1 0.19 -4.71 -38.03
CA MET A 1 -0.44 -3.84 -37.06
C MET A 1 0.22 -4.17 -35.73
N ILE A 2 1.20 -3.38 -35.31
CA ILE A 2 1.86 -3.52 -34.01
C ILE A 2 0.79 -3.10 -33.02
N LEU A 3 0.24 -4.05 -32.24
CA LEU A 3 -0.61 -3.74 -31.09
C LEU A 3 0.24 -2.84 -30.18
N GLU A 4 -0.13 -1.57 -30.03
CA GLU A 4 0.46 -0.72 -28.99
C GLU A 4 0.32 -1.49 -27.67
N SER A 5 1.46 -1.83 -27.04
CA SER A 5 1.42 -2.54 -25.77
C SER A 5 0.65 -1.69 -24.76
N ASN A 6 -0.24 -2.32 -24.01
CA ASN A 6 -1.03 -1.68 -22.96
C ASN A 6 -0.09 -0.85 -22.06
N VAL A 7 -0.47 0.37 -21.72
CA VAL A 7 0.34 1.29 -20.88
C VAL A 7 0.77 0.63 -19.57
N TYR A 8 -0.07 -0.20 -18.98
CA TYR A 8 0.22 -0.90 -17.73
C TYR A 8 1.30 -1.97 -17.90
N VAL A 9 1.31 -2.69 -19.03
CA VAL A 9 2.39 -3.62 -19.36
C VAL A 9 3.73 -2.89 -19.40
N ARG A 10 3.80 -1.73 -20.07
CA ARG A 10 5.03 -0.92 -20.11
C ARG A 10 5.46 -0.41 -18.73
N ARG A 11 4.50 -0.02 -17.88
CA ARG A 11 4.78 0.44 -16.51
C ARG A 11 5.34 -0.69 -15.65
N ILE A 12 4.76 -1.88 -15.73
CA ILE A 12 5.27 -3.08 -15.02
C ILE A 12 6.69 -3.43 -15.49
N GLU A 13 6.96 -3.38 -16.78
CA GLU A 13 8.31 -3.62 -17.32
C GLU A 13 9.31 -2.55 -16.87
N ALA A 14 8.90 -1.29 -16.77
CA ALA A 14 9.73 -0.23 -16.22
C ALA A 14 10.05 -0.47 -14.74
N VAL A 15 9.07 -0.89 -13.94
CA VAL A 15 9.28 -1.30 -12.53
C VAL A 15 10.27 -2.46 -12.46
N ARG A 16 10.11 -3.50 -13.27
CA ARG A 16 11.04 -4.65 -13.33
C ARG A 16 12.47 -4.22 -13.68
N SER A 17 12.61 -3.30 -14.62
CA SER A 17 13.92 -2.74 -15.00
C SER A 17 14.56 -1.97 -13.83
N LEU A 18 13.77 -1.18 -13.11
CA LEU A 18 14.22 -0.49 -11.89
C LEU A 18 14.63 -1.50 -10.80
N MET A 19 13.82 -2.53 -10.57
CA MET A 19 14.12 -3.61 -9.64
C MET A 19 15.48 -4.27 -9.97
N SER A 20 15.68 -4.63 -11.22
CA SER A 20 16.94 -5.25 -11.68
C SER A 20 18.14 -4.36 -11.44
N SER A 21 18.02 -3.05 -11.70
CA SER A 21 19.10 -2.07 -11.50
C SER A 21 19.48 -1.88 -10.01
N LYS A 22 18.53 -2.12 -9.11
CA LYS A 22 18.69 -1.96 -7.66
C LYS A 22 18.90 -3.28 -6.90
N GLY A 23 18.90 -4.42 -7.59
CA GLY A 23 19.01 -5.74 -6.95
C GLY A 23 17.82 -6.07 -6.06
N ILE A 24 16.61 -5.72 -6.51
CA ILE A 24 15.33 -5.97 -5.85
C ILE A 24 14.66 -7.19 -6.49
N ASP A 25 14.21 -8.13 -5.67
CA ASP A 25 13.56 -9.36 -6.14
C ASP A 25 12.04 -9.20 -6.26
N ALA A 26 11.41 -8.43 -5.35
CA ALA A 26 10.01 -8.06 -5.45
C ALA A 26 9.76 -6.65 -4.92
N VAL A 27 8.72 -6.00 -5.47
CA VAL A 27 8.19 -4.72 -5.00
C VAL A 27 6.76 -4.92 -4.56
N ILE A 28 6.42 -4.37 -3.39
CA ILE A 28 5.07 -4.34 -2.87
C ILE A 28 4.57 -2.90 -2.90
N ILE A 29 3.59 -2.64 -3.76
CA ILE A 29 2.98 -1.32 -3.96
C ILE A 29 1.66 -1.30 -3.21
N SER A 30 1.60 -0.49 -2.15
CA SER A 30 0.39 -0.35 -1.34
C SER A 30 -0.67 0.50 -2.03
N GLY A 31 -1.94 0.15 -1.84
CA GLY A 31 -3.08 1.01 -2.15
C GLY A 31 -3.39 2.04 -1.06
N SER A 32 -2.61 2.05 0.03
CA SER A 32 -2.79 2.96 1.16
C SER A 32 -1.89 4.19 1.05
N ASP A 33 -2.26 5.25 1.76
CA ASP A 33 -1.42 6.42 2.00
C ASP A 33 -0.79 6.39 3.41
N PRO A 34 0.09 7.35 3.78
CA PRO A 34 0.74 7.40 5.09
C PRO A 34 -0.20 7.51 6.30
N HIS A 35 -1.46 7.87 6.09
CA HIS A 35 -2.47 7.99 7.14
C HIS A 35 -3.46 6.82 7.15
N ALA A 36 -3.28 5.81 6.27
CA ALA A 36 -4.25 4.74 6.05
C ALA A 36 -5.67 5.27 5.75
N SER A 37 -5.74 6.36 4.97
CA SER A 37 -7.00 6.99 4.61
C SER A 37 -7.84 6.06 3.73
N GLU A 38 -9.16 6.07 3.94
CA GLU A 38 -10.09 5.35 3.06
C GLU A 38 -10.05 5.91 1.63
N TYR A 39 -9.85 7.22 1.49
CA TYR A 39 -9.76 7.91 0.20
C TYR A 39 -8.37 8.57 0.05
N PRO A 40 -7.34 7.82 -0.37
CA PRO A 40 -6.01 8.36 -0.51
C PRO A 40 -5.95 9.45 -1.59
N ALA A 41 -5.16 10.49 -1.34
CA ALA A 41 -4.93 11.54 -2.32
C ALA A 41 -4.23 10.97 -3.58
N SER A 42 -4.38 11.69 -4.70
CA SER A 42 -3.94 11.23 -6.03
C SER A 42 -2.47 10.80 -6.09
N ARG A 43 -1.60 11.40 -5.27
CA ARG A 43 -0.19 11.00 -5.17
C ARG A 43 -0.01 9.53 -4.77
N TRP A 44 -0.87 8.99 -3.92
CA TRP A 44 -0.77 7.61 -3.41
C TRP A 44 -1.64 6.62 -4.16
N LYS A 45 -2.26 7.01 -5.29
CA LYS A 45 -2.98 6.09 -6.17
C LYS A 45 -2.02 5.27 -7.06
N GLN A 46 -0.99 4.71 -6.43
CA GLN A 46 0.08 3.97 -7.08
C GLN A 46 -0.43 2.68 -7.75
N VAL A 47 -1.38 2.00 -7.12
CA VAL A 47 -2.02 0.81 -7.65
C VAL A 47 -2.78 1.13 -8.95
N GLU A 48 -3.55 2.21 -8.95
CA GLU A 48 -4.25 2.69 -10.16
C GLU A 48 -3.25 3.01 -11.28
N TRP A 49 -2.17 3.72 -10.95
CA TRP A 49 -1.15 4.04 -11.92
C TRP A 49 -0.49 2.80 -12.51
N VAL A 50 -0.10 1.83 -11.71
CA VAL A 50 0.70 0.68 -12.17
C VAL A 50 -0.13 -0.36 -12.91
N CYS A 51 -1.41 -0.59 -12.54
CA CYS A 51 -2.21 -1.67 -13.12
C CYS A 51 -3.62 -1.27 -13.60
N GLY A 52 -4.05 -0.02 -13.36
CA GLY A 52 -5.36 0.47 -13.77
C GLY A 52 -6.51 0.10 -12.84
N PHE A 53 -6.24 -0.52 -11.70
CA PHE A 53 -7.25 -0.84 -10.72
C PHE A 53 -7.60 0.39 -9.88
N THR A 54 -8.87 0.81 -9.89
CA THR A 54 -9.38 2.02 -9.22
C THR A 54 -10.15 1.75 -7.94
N GLY A 55 -10.15 0.50 -7.44
CA GLY A 55 -10.78 0.18 -6.16
C GLY A 55 -9.95 0.70 -4.97
N GLU A 56 -10.61 0.92 -3.85
CA GLU A 56 -10.03 1.55 -2.65
C GLU A 56 -9.23 0.57 -1.77
N ALA A 57 -9.32 -0.73 -2.04
CA ALA A 57 -8.59 -1.75 -1.29
C ALA A 57 -7.89 -2.70 -2.24
N GLY A 58 -6.56 -2.66 -2.23
CA GLY A 58 -5.74 -3.56 -3.03
C GLY A 58 -4.27 -3.18 -2.99
N ASP A 59 -3.42 -4.20 -2.93
CA ASP A 59 -1.97 -4.06 -3.01
C ASP A 59 -1.46 -4.82 -4.23
N VAL A 60 -0.45 -4.28 -4.90
CA VAL A 60 0.19 -4.93 -6.05
C VAL A 60 1.55 -5.47 -5.66
N VAL A 61 1.84 -6.70 -6.05
CA VAL A 61 3.17 -7.28 -5.96
C VAL A 61 3.71 -7.50 -7.38
N ILE A 62 4.94 -7.07 -7.61
CA ILE A 62 5.66 -7.28 -8.86
C ILE A 62 6.96 -8.02 -8.56
N THR A 63 7.17 -9.15 -9.24
CA THR A 63 8.45 -9.87 -9.35
C THR A 63 8.94 -9.81 -10.80
N GLN A 64 10.07 -10.41 -11.11
CA GLN A 64 10.59 -10.41 -12.48
C GLN A 64 9.67 -11.14 -13.46
N ASP A 65 8.91 -12.13 -13.00
CA ASP A 65 8.08 -13.02 -13.81
C ASP A 65 6.59 -12.96 -13.50
N HIS A 66 6.19 -12.26 -12.41
CA HIS A 66 4.79 -12.13 -12.01
C HIS A 66 4.44 -10.68 -11.69
N ALA A 67 3.17 -10.32 -11.90
CA ALA A 67 2.53 -9.14 -11.34
C ALA A 67 1.13 -9.55 -10.88
N GLY A 68 0.77 -9.22 -9.64
CA GLY A 68 -0.50 -9.60 -9.06
C GLY A 68 -1.11 -8.49 -8.22
N LEU A 69 -2.45 -8.38 -8.26
CA LEU A 69 -3.25 -7.51 -7.41
C LEU A 69 -3.95 -8.37 -6.36
N TRP A 70 -3.73 -8.10 -5.08
CA TRP A 70 -4.48 -8.67 -3.95
C TRP A 70 -5.59 -7.70 -3.55
N THR A 71 -6.86 -8.12 -3.71
CA THR A 71 -8.02 -7.30 -3.33
C THR A 71 -9.12 -8.15 -2.71
N ASP A 72 -10.08 -7.52 -2.03
CA ASP A 72 -11.14 -8.22 -1.31
C ASP A 72 -12.45 -8.38 -2.12
N THR A 73 -13.42 -9.05 -1.51
CA THR A 73 -14.68 -9.46 -2.15
C THR A 73 -15.49 -8.31 -2.75
N ARG A 74 -15.31 -7.08 -2.29
CA ARG A 74 -16.03 -5.90 -2.80
C ARG A 74 -15.64 -5.56 -4.23
N TYR A 75 -14.44 -5.96 -4.66
CA TYR A 75 -13.80 -5.48 -5.89
C TYR A 75 -13.52 -6.58 -6.92
N PHE A 76 -13.88 -7.84 -6.71
CA PHE A 76 -13.50 -8.93 -7.61
C PHE A 76 -13.96 -8.70 -9.05
N ILE A 77 -15.23 -8.31 -9.26
CA ILE A 77 -15.78 -8.08 -10.61
C ILE A 77 -15.08 -6.89 -11.27
N GLN A 78 -14.90 -5.79 -10.53
CA GLN A 78 -14.21 -4.61 -11.01
C GLN A 78 -12.76 -4.93 -11.39
N ALA A 79 -12.04 -5.64 -10.52
CA ALA A 79 -10.65 -6.03 -10.77
C ALA A 79 -10.53 -6.94 -12.00
N GLU A 80 -11.39 -7.96 -12.16
CA GLU A 80 -11.41 -8.81 -13.35
C GLU A 80 -11.57 -8.02 -14.65
N GLN A 81 -12.42 -6.99 -14.64
CA GLN A 81 -12.63 -6.13 -15.81
C GLN A 81 -11.45 -5.19 -16.06
N GLN A 82 -10.94 -4.54 -15.03
CA GLN A 82 -9.89 -3.52 -15.17
C GLN A 82 -8.51 -4.12 -15.44
N LEU A 83 -8.24 -5.32 -14.92
CA LEU A 83 -6.95 -6.00 -15.15
C LEU A 83 -6.88 -6.71 -16.51
N ALA A 84 -7.97 -6.80 -17.26
CA ALA A 84 -7.98 -7.47 -18.56
C ALA A 84 -6.96 -6.84 -19.51
N GLY A 85 -6.02 -7.64 -19.99
CA GLY A 85 -4.95 -7.21 -20.92
C GLY A 85 -3.80 -6.40 -20.28
N THR A 86 -3.77 -6.26 -18.95
CA THR A 86 -2.66 -5.58 -18.23
C THR A 86 -1.49 -6.50 -17.92
N GLY A 87 -1.68 -7.81 -17.95
CA GLY A 87 -0.70 -8.80 -17.51
C GLY A 87 -0.64 -8.98 -15.99
N VAL A 88 -1.57 -8.36 -15.24
CA VAL A 88 -1.68 -8.47 -13.78
C VAL A 88 -2.70 -9.55 -13.41
N ALA A 89 -2.30 -10.51 -12.59
CA ALA A 89 -3.17 -11.56 -12.07
C ALA A 89 -4.01 -11.05 -10.88
N LEU A 90 -5.27 -11.47 -10.79
CA LEU A 90 -6.10 -11.19 -9.62
C LEU A 90 -5.91 -12.26 -8.55
N HIS A 91 -5.48 -11.84 -7.37
CA HIS A 91 -5.45 -12.64 -6.15
C HIS A 91 -6.59 -12.22 -5.22
N LYS A 92 -7.51 -13.15 -4.97
CA LYS A 92 -8.72 -12.91 -4.18
C LYS A 92 -8.43 -13.09 -2.69
N THR A 93 -8.70 -12.08 -1.87
CA THR A 93 -8.51 -12.11 -0.42
C THR A 93 -9.85 -12.13 0.32
N ARG A 94 -9.82 -12.40 1.63
CA ARG A 94 -10.99 -12.54 2.51
C ARG A 94 -11.97 -13.63 2.05
N ILE A 95 -11.43 -14.69 1.50
CA ILE A 95 -12.16 -15.90 1.12
C ILE A 95 -11.48 -17.14 1.72
N PRO A 96 -12.21 -18.25 1.91
CA PRO A 96 -11.59 -19.49 2.35
C PRO A 96 -10.48 -19.95 1.41
N GLY A 97 -9.32 -20.30 1.97
CA GLY A 97 -8.16 -20.74 1.19
C GLY A 97 -7.38 -19.60 0.50
N GLU A 98 -7.62 -18.34 0.89
CA GLU A 98 -6.81 -17.22 0.39
C GLU A 98 -5.32 -17.43 0.66
N VAL A 99 -4.48 -16.94 -0.25
CA VAL A 99 -3.03 -16.85 -0.06
C VAL A 99 -2.65 -15.37 0.04
N ARG A 100 -2.27 -14.93 1.23
CA ARG A 100 -1.87 -13.54 1.49
C ARG A 100 -0.50 -13.25 0.90
N ILE A 101 -0.19 -11.98 0.66
CA ILE A 101 1.07 -11.53 0.06
C ILE A 101 2.31 -12.13 0.75
N PRO A 102 2.46 -12.08 2.10
CA PRO A 102 3.62 -12.67 2.75
C PRO A 102 3.78 -14.17 2.47
N GLN A 103 2.69 -14.92 2.57
CA GLN A 103 2.66 -16.35 2.29
C GLN A 103 2.97 -16.65 0.81
N TRP A 104 2.39 -15.87 -0.11
CA TRP A 104 2.60 -16.04 -1.53
C TRP A 104 4.07 -15.79 -1.91
N LEU A 105 4.68 -14.74 -1.40
CA LEU A 105 6.10 -14.45 -1.62
C LEU A 105 6.98 -15.57 -1.10
N ALA A 106 6.72 -16.04 0.12
CA ALA A 106 7.54 -17.05 0.75
C ALA A 106 7.41 -18.44 0.11
N ASP A 107 6.19 -18.89 -0.16
CA ASP A 107 5.90 -20.30 -0.49
C ASP A 107 5.68 -20.55 -1.98
N TYR A 108 5.48 -19.49 -2.78
CA TYR A 108 5.27 -19.62 -4.23
C TYR A 108 6.32 -18.86 -5.02
N ALA A 109 6.47 -17.55 -4.81
CA ALA A 109 7.40 -16.75 -5.62
C ALA A 109 8.87 -17.10 -5.36
N PHE A 110 9.22 -17.37 -4.09
CA PHE A 110 10.60 -17.61 -3.66
C PHE A 110 10.75 -18.92 -2.88
N ALA A 111 9.87 -19.91 -3.13
CA ALA A 111 9.92 -21.22 -2.46
C ALA A 111 11.29 -21.91 -2.58
N ASP A 112 11.85 -21.91 -3.77
CA ASP A 112 13.11 -22.59 -4.10
C ASP A 112 14.33 -21.65 -4.05
N ARG A 113 14.16 -20.42 -3.54
CA ARG A 113 15.26 -19.44 -3.48
C ARG A 113 16.20 -19.76 -2.33
N TRP A 114 17.43 -20.15 -2.69
CA TRP A 114 18.54 -20.32 -1.76
C TRP A 114 19.32 -19.00 -1.68
N GLY A 115 19.24 -18.32 -0.55
CA GLY A 115 19.91 -17.04 -0.33
C GLY A 115 18.96 -15.93 0.11
N SER A 116 19.48 -14.72 0.16
CA SER A 116 18.69 -13.57 0.58
C SER A 116 17.73 -13.11 -0.51
N VAL A 117 16.49 -12.81 -0.12
CA VAL A 117 15.46 -12.18 -0.96
C VAL A 117 15.36 -10.71 -0.58
N ALA A 118 15.41 -9.81 -1.55
CA ALA A 118 15.28 -8.37 -1.37
C ALA A 118 13.86 -7.92 -1.75
N LEU A 119 13.08 -7.48 -0.76
CA LEU A 119 11.72 -6.97 -0.93
C LEU A 119 11.71 -5.47 -0.73
N ALA A 120 11.22 -4.71 -1.69
CA ALA A 120 11.04 -3.27 -1.57
C ALA A 120 9.61 -2.93 -1.16
N VAL A 121 9.49 -2.03 -0.20
CA VAL A 121 8.24 -1.48 0.30
C VAL A 121 8.37 0.04 0.43
N ASP A 122 7.25 0.74 0.46
CA ASP A 122 7.18 2.12 0.95
C ASP A 122 6.76 2.09 2.43
N GLY A 123 7.70 2.30 3.33
CA GLY A 123 7.48 2.25 4.78
C GLY A 123 6.56 3.34 5.30
N LEU A 124 6.28 4.39 4.52
CA LEU A 124 5.28 5.39 4.88
C LEU A 124 3.85 4.86 4.73
N SER A 125 3.62 3.90 3.83
CA SER A 125 2.30 3.36 3.51
C SER A 125 2.08 1.91 3.97
N GLN A 126 3.07 1.30 4.64
CA GLN A 126 2.99 -0.07 5.14
C GLN A 126 3.05 -0.11 6.68
N PRO A 127 2.09 -0.78 7.35
CA PRO A 127 2.13 -0.92 8.80
C PRO A 127 3.25 -1.88 9.24
N VAL A 128 3.84 -1.61 10.41
CA VAL A 128 4.89 -2.46 11.00
C VAL A 128 4.42 -3.93 11.15
N SER A 129 3.14 -4.15 11.42
CA SER A 129 2.57 -5.50 11.50
C SER A 129 2.73 -6.28 10.20
N PHE A 130 2.56 -5.62 9.05
CA PHE A 130 2.76 -6.24 7.75
C PHE A 130 4.23 -6.59 7.48
N ILE A 131 5.15 -5.71 7.89
CA ILE A 131 6.60 -6.00 7.81
C ILE A 131 6.95 -7.24 8.64
N ASN A 132 6.45 -7.30 9.88
CA ASN A 132 6.62 -8.48 10.74
C ASN A 132 6.02 -9.75 10.12
N GLU A 133 4.85 -9.65 9.45
CA GLU A 133 4.26 -10.78 8.73
C GLU A 133 5.14 -11.26 7.57
N LEU A 134 5.75 -10.33 6.80
CA LEU A 134 6.71 -10.67 5.75
C LEU A 134 7.91 -11.43 6.31
N GLU A 135 8.55 -10.92 7.36
CA GLU A 135 9.69 -11.57 7.99
C GLU A 135 9.32 -12.96 8.54
N ASN A 136 8.19 -13.07 9.23
CA ASN A 136 7.70 -14.32 9.78
C ASN A 136 7.38 -15.38 8.71
N ALA A 137 6.83 -14.98 7.56
CA ALA A 137 6.51 -15.90 6.47
C ALA A 137 7.78 -16.54 5.87
N PHE A 138 8.88 -15.81 5.82
CA PHE A 138 10.16 -16.36 5.37
C PHE A 138 10.85 -17.25 6.43
N GLY A 139 10.47 -17.12 7.70
CA GLY A 139 11.00 -17.95 8.78
C GLY A 139 12.51 -17.83 8.93
N CYS A 140 13.25 -18.95 8.78
CA CYS A 140 14.72 -18.96 8.84
C CYS A 140 15.42 -18.54 7.54
N ARG A 141 14.69 -18.32 6.45
CA ARG A 141 15.24 -17.83 5.19
C ARG A 141 15.60 -16.35 5.32
N GLN A 142 16.70 -15.95 4.70
CA GLN A 142 17.10 -14.53 4.75
C GLN A 142 16.18 -13.69 3.84
N VAL A 143 15.47 -12.74 4.44
CA VAL A 143 14.74 -11.70 3.73
C VAL A 143 15.31 -10.34 4.13
N ARG A 144 15.47 -9.46 3.17
CA ARG A 144 15.91 -8.09 3.37
C ARG A 144 14.79 -7.15 2.91
N ILE A 145 14.19 -6.48 3.85
CA ILE A 145 13.18 -5.45 3.57
C ILE A 145 13.89 -4.13 3.28
N LEU A 146 13.64 -3.56 2.12
CA LEU A 146 14.18 -2.29 1.67
C LEU A 146 13.07 -1.24 1.76
N ASP A 147 13.23 -0.27 2.65
CA ASP A 147 12.35 0.89 2.69
C ASP A 147 12.75 1.87 1.58
N LEU A 148 11.90 1.98 0.57
CA LEU A 148 12.11 2.82 -0.60
C LEU A 148 10.88 3.70 -0.85
N PRO A 149 10.65 4.71 -0.01
CA PRO A 149 9.58 5.67 -0.24
C PRO A 149 9.76 6.35 -1.60
N ASP A 150 8.65 6.67 -2.25
CA ASP A 150 8.64 7.35 -3.55
C ASP A 150 9.42 6.66 -4.68
N MET A 151 9.64 5.35 -4.59
CA MET A 151 10.38 4.57 -5.59
C MET A 151 9.83 4.72 -7.02
N LEU A 152 8.54 5.03 -7.15
CA LEU A 152 7.91 5.23 -8.46
C LEU A 152 8.10 6.65 -9.04
N ASP A 153 8.67 7.60 -8.32
CA ASP A 153 8.82 8.99 -8.80
C ASP A 153 9.65 9.07 -10.09
N ASP A 154 10.68 8.24 -10.23
CA ASP A 154 11.49 8.17 -11.44
C ASP A 154 10.75 7.59 -12.67
N LEU A 155 9.64 6.89 -12.44
CA LEU A 155 8.84 6.23 -13.47
C LEU A 155 7.53 6.96 -13.75
N TRP A 156 6.94 7.57 -12.73
CA TRP A 156 5.68 8.29 -12.81
C TRP A 156 5.95 9.81 -12.92
N MET A 157 6.37 10.24 -14.10
CA MET A 157 6.86 11.60 -14.36
C MET A 157 5.87 12.72 -14.04
N ASP A 158 4.57 12.46 -14.11
CA ASP A 158 3.47 13.36 -13.78
C ASP A 158 2.80 13.01 -12.44
N ARG A 159 3.53 12.33 -11.54
CA ARG A 159 3.01 11.99 -10.21
C ARG A 159 2.61 13.26 -9.46
N PRO A 160 1.37 13.32 -8.94
CA PRO A 160 0.92 14.48 -8.18
C PRO A 160 1.82 14.80 -6.99
N ALA A 161 1.96 16.06 -6.67
CA ALA A 161 2.68 16.51 -5.48
C ALA A 161 1.93 16.07 -4.19
N VAL A 162 2.66 16.01 -3.09
CA VAL A 162 2.06 15.84 -1.76
C VAL A 162 1.08 17.00 -1.52
N PRO A 163 -0.17 16.72 -1.10
CA PRO A 163 -1.13 17.78 -0.79
C PRO A 163 -0.59 18.74 0.27
N ALA A 164 -0.69 20.03 -0.01
CA ALA A 164 -0.25 21.11 0.87
C ALA A 164 -1.40 22.10 1.17
N THR A 165 -2.62 21.60 1.24
CA THR A 165 -3.81 22.40 1.55
C THR A 165 -3.69 22.96 2.96
N PRO A 166 -3.91 24.28 3.17
CA PRO A 166 -3.90 24.86 4.50
C PRO A 166 -4.94 24.22 5.42
N VAL A 167 -4.61 24.15 6.71
CA VAL A 167 -5.56 23.70 7.73
C VAL A 167 -6.69 24.73 7.85
N ILE A 168 -7.92 24.28 7.72
CA ILE A 168 -9.13 25.08 7.90
C ILE A 168 -9.68 24.80 9.30
N THR A 169 -9.92 25.87 10.07
CA THR A 169 -10.57 25.75 11.38
C THR A 169 -12.05 26.03 11.23
N LEU A 170 -12.88 25.09 11.70
CA LEU A 170 -14.33 25.28 11.75
C LEU A 170 -14.73 26.04 13.01
N GLY A 171 -15.72 26.93 12.90
CA GLY A 171 -16.30 27.66 14.01
C GLY A 171 -17.21 26.75 14.86
N GLU A 172 -17.51 27.23 16.08
CA GLU A 172 -18.36 26.50 17.04
C GLU A 172 -19.80 26.34 16.55
N ASP A 173 -20.27 27.23 15.69
CA ASP A 173 -21.57 27.18 15.00
C ASP A 173 -21.72 25.93 14.12
N LEU A 174 -20.59 25.41 13.59
CA LEU A 174 -20.55 24.19 12.79
C LEU A 174 -20.20 22.96 13.61
N THR A 175 -19.32 23.11 14.61
CA THR A 175 -18.80 21.98 15.38
C THR A 175 -19.62 21.67 16.65
N GLY A 176 -20.48 22.57 17.04
CA GLY A 176 -21.36 22.46 18.24
C GLY A 176 -20.64 22.55 19.58
N GLU A 177 -19.32 22.49 19.61
CA GLU A 177 -18.51 22.55 20.84
C GLU A 177 -17.14 23.16 20.58
N SER A 178 -16.60 23.95 21.49
CA SER A 178 -15.28 24.53 21.35
C SER A 178 -14.16 23.49 21.47
N ARG A 179 -13.04 23.75 20.83
CA ARG A 179 -11.83 22.91 20.95
C ARG A 179 -11.34 22.83 22.41
N LEU A 180 -11.43 23.92 23.15
CA LEU A 180 -11.03 23.96 24.58
C LEU A 180 -11.90 23.03 25.42
N SER A 181 -13.22 23.02 25.19
CA SER A 181 -14.13 22.10 25.86
C SER A 181 -13.82 20.65 25.56
N LYS A 182 -13.60 20.29 24.27
CA LYS A 182 -13.20 18.93 23.85
C LYS A 182 -11.90 18.51 24.53
N LEU A 183 -10.86 19.33 24.50
CA LEU A 183 -9.59 19.07 25.19
C LEU A 183 -9.76 18.95 26.73
N GLY A 184 -10.66 19.70 27.32
CA GLY A 184 -11.00 19.57 28.75
C GLY A 184 -11.55 18.17 29.06
N ARG A 185 -12.48 17.68 28.24
CA ARG A 185 -13.02 16.31 28.39
C ARG A 185 -11.94 15.24 28.23
N LEU A 186 -11.04 15.39 27.24
CA LEU A 186 -9.94 14.46 27.04
C LEU A 186 -8.98 14.43 28.23
N ARG A 187 -8.63 15.60 28.79
CA ARG A 187 -7.79 15.70 30.00
C ARG A 187 -8.44 15.00 31.19
N SER A 188 -9.72 15.28 31.43
CA SER A 188 -10.46 14.60 32.50
C SER A 188 -10.52 13.08 32.33
N PHE A 189 -10.61 12.60 31.06
CA PHE A 189 -10.56 11.19 30.76
C PHE A 189 -9.17 10.58 31.06
N ILE A 190 -8.09 11.25 30.65
CA ILE A 190 -6.70 10.84 30.91
C ILE A 190 -6.46 10.74 32.42
N ASP A 191 -6.84 11.78 33.18
CA ASP A 191 -6.71 11.82 34.64
C ASP A 191 -7.50 10.68 35.30
N GLY A 192 -8.74 10.46 34.88
CA GLY A 192 -9.60 9.39 35.40
C GLY A 192 -9.09 7.98 35.10
N LYS A 193 -8.16 7.81 34.14
CA LYS A 193 -7.49 6.56 33.79
C LYS A 193 -6.10 6.40 34.39
N ASN A 194 -5.63 7.38 35.16
CA ASN A 194 -4.26 7.46 35.67
C ASN A 194 -3.21 7.31 34.56
N CYS A 195 -3.44 7.98 33.43
CA CYS A 195 -2.53 8.01 32.30
C CYS A 195 -1.90 9.41 32.20
N ASP A 196 -0.68 9.48 31.66
CA ASP A 196 0.01 10.76 31.45
C ASP A 196 -0.32 11.40 30.09
N ALA A 197 -0.74 10.58 29.12
CA ALA A 197 -1.02 11.02 27.76
C ALA A 197 -2.04 10.11 27.05
N ILE A 198 -2.60 10.63 25.98
CA ILE A 198 -3.36 9.89 24.96
C ILE A 198 -2.73 10.15 23.59
N LEU A 199 -2.55 9.11 22.81
CA LEU A 199 -2.12 9.23 21.42
C LEU A 199 -3.34 9.09 20.50
N VAL A 200 -3.62 10.14 19.74
CA VAL A 200 -4.67 10.17 18.71
C VAL A 200 -4.00 9.99 17.36
N THR A 201 -4.40 8.99 16.59
CA THR A 201 -3.78 8.64 15.31
C THR A 201 -4.73 8.72 14.12
N ALA A 202 -6.02 8.59 14.33
CA ALA A 202 -7.02 8.74 13.29
C ALA A 202 -7.27 10.21 12.96
N LEU A 203 -7.49 10.51 11.67
CA LEU A 203 -7.70 11.89 11.20
C LEU A 203 -9.06 12.46 11.57
N ASP A 204 -10.02 11.62 11.91
CA ASP A 204 -11.43 11.94 12.18
C ASP A 204 -11.80 11.85 13.69
N GLU A 205 -10.85 11.66 14.57
CA GLU A 205 -11.01 11.66 16.03
C GLU A 205 -10.84 13.03 16.70
#